data_3793d168ddfe531c7e3d3b0d30e800ad
#
_entry.id   3793d168ddfe531c7e3d3b0d30e800ad
#
_cell.length_a   1.000
_cell.length_b   1.000
_cell.length_c   1.000
_cell.angle_alpha   90.00
_cell.angle_beta   90.00
_cell.angle_gamma   90.00
#
_symmetry.space_group_name_H-M   'P 1'
#
loop_
_entity.id
_entity.type
_entity.pdbx_description
1 polymer ?
#
loop_
_entity_poly.entity_id
_entity_poly.type
_entity_poly.pdbx_seq_one_letter_code
_entity_poly.pdbx_strand_id
1 'polypeptide(L)'
;MSRRPTVSIRVDERLVLRPAALKNLEDLTEAFLETWPEVSRAMPWINPDKDVEGQLSDFLDEAERMGRAGLLHHWVMVDPRSDRLIGLIGFDRVTRSKKSDWNLGYWVRSLDQRQGIARKSIDAVLKWIGEGSQMVIEVKVDPNNKAGLTTVKRALRDWGGVRAPEGDASITVAGLRTIHHCHLIEVGV
;
A
#
# COMPACT_ATOMS: atom_id res chain seq x y z
N MET A 1 -9.05 -18.68 -9.05
CA MET A 1 -7.96 -17.70 -8.88
C MET A 1 -6.71 -18.44 -8.43
N SER A 2 -5.64 -18.37 -9.20
CA SER A 2 -4.35 -18.93 -8.81
C SER A 2 -3.79 -18.09 -7.65
N ARG A 3 -3.58 -18.73 -6.50
CA ARG A 3 -2.91 -18.10 -5.34
C ARG A 3 -1.41 -18.14 -5.60
N ARG A 4 -0.81 -17.00 -5.94
CA ARG A 4 0.64 -16.93 -6.09
C ARG A 4 1.27 -16.24 -4.87
N PRO A 5 2.43 -16.70 -4.39
CA PRO A 5 3.12 -16.03 -3.29
C PRO A 5 3.59 -14.63 -3.71
N THR A 6 3.71 -13.75 -2.73
CA THR A 6 4.34 -12.44 -2.91
C THR A 6 5.81 -12.63 -3.24
N VAL A 7 6.27 -12.03 -4.34
CA VAL A 7 7.66 -12.12 -4.82
C VAL A 7 8.29 -10.73 -4.91
N SER A 8 9.62 -10.66 -4.95
CA SER A 8 10.31 -9.39 -5.16
C SER A 8 10.07 -8.87 -6.57
N ILE A 9 9.87 -7.54 -6.69
CA ILE A 9 9.67 -6.84 -7.97
C ILE A 9 10.77 -5.79 -8.09
N ARG A 10 11.63 -5.92 -9.09
CA ARG A 10 12.60 -4.87 -9.43
C ARG A 10 11.90 -3.81 -10.27
N VAL A 11 11.83 -2.59 -9.75
CA VAL A 11 11.17 -1.47 -10.43
C VAL A 11 12.16 -0.72 -11.32
N ASP A 12 13.30 -0.32 -10.73
CA ASP A 12 14.42 0.29 -11.44
C ASP A 12 15.73 0.10 -10.66
N GLU A 13 16.78 0.85 -10.98
CA GLU A 13 18.10 0.74 -10.33
C GLU A 13 18.11 1.29 -8.89
N ARG A 14 17.09 2.07 -8.51
CA ARG A 14 16.97 2.76 -7.22
C ARG A 14 15.77 2.29 -6.39
N LEU A 15 14.97 1.37 -6.92
CA LEU A 15 13.76 0.91 -6.27
C LEU A 15 13.53 -0.58 -6.52
N VAL A 16 13.47 -1.34 -5.45
CA VAL A 16 13.01 -2.71 -5.42
C VAL A 16 11.88 -2.86 -4.38
N LEU A 17 10.87 -3.62 -4.72
CA LEU A 17 9.81 -4.02 -3.81
C LEU A 17 10.14 -5.42 -3.32
N ARG A 18 10.39 -5.58 -2.01
CA ARG A 18 10.66 -6.88 -1.39
C ARG A 18 9.47 -7.30 -0.54
N PRO A 19 9.06 -8.59 -0.54
CA PRO A 19 8.01 -9.05 0.36
C PRO A 19 8.26 -8.60 1.80
N ALA A 20 7.24 -7.99 2.41
CA ALA A 20 7.31 -7.55 3.79
C ALA A 20 7.42 -8.78 4.72
N ALA A 21 8.34 -8.75 5.66
CA ALA A 21 8.66 -9.85 6.55
C ALA A 21 9.22 -9.33 7.88
N LEU A 22 9.22 -10.17 8.93
CA LEU A 22 9.70 -9.82 10.26
C LEU A 22 11.11 -9.23 10.30
N LYS A 23 11.99 -9.63 9.40
CA LYS A 23 13.34 -9.06 9.27
C LYS A 23 13.37 -7.56 8.97
N ASN A 24 12.25 -6.98 8.54
CA ASN A 24 12.12 -5.55 8.23
C ASN A 24 11.65 -4.72 9.44
N LEU A 25 11.46 -5.33 10.62
CA LEU A 25 10.81 -4.69 11.76
C LEU A 25 11.53 -3.41 12.21
N GLU A 26 12.84 -3.46 12.40
CA GLU A 26 13.64 -2.31 12.84
C GLU A 26 13.53 -1.14 11.85
N ASP A 27 13.81 -1.39 10.58
CA ASP A 27 13.75 -0.38 9.50
C ASP A 27 12.34 0.17 9.31
N LEU A 28 11.31 -0.69 9.42
CA LEU A 28 9.91 -0.27 9.27
C LEU A 28 9.47 0.59 10.45
N THR A 29 9.88 0.24 11.67
CA THR A 29 9.59 1.02 12.88
C THR A 29 10.23 2.39 12.81
N GLU A 30 11.49 2.48 12.41
CA GLU A 30 12.19 3.76 12.21
C GLU A 30 11.48 4.62 11.17
N ALA A 31 11.17 4.05 9.99
CA ALA A 31 10.51 4.77 8.91
C ALA A 31 9.08 5.22 9.28
N PHE A 32 8.35 4.40 10.05
CA PHE A 32 7.02 4.72 10.56
C PHE A 32 7.08 5.93 11.50
N LEU A 33 7.96 5.90 12.49
CA LEU A 33 8.12 6.98 13.48
C LEU A 33 8.59 8.29 12.82
N GLU A 34 9.52 8.21 11.85
CA GLU A 34 9.95 9.38 11.07
C GLU A 34 8.81 9.99 10.26
N THR A 35 7.89 9.16 9.74
CA THR A 35 6.79 9.60 8.87
C THR A 35 5.51 9.94 9.67
N TRP A 36 5.53 9.79 10.98
CA TRP A 36 4.42 10.19 11.84
C TRP A 36 4.26 11.73 11.84
N PRO A 37 3.01 12.29 11.78
CA PRO A 37 1.71 11.59 11.82
C PRO A 37 1.14 11.20 10.44
N GLU A 38 1.79 11.55 9.33
CA GLU A 38 1.25 11.34 7.98
C GLU A 38 0.99 9.87 7.65
N VAL A 39 1.82 8.96 8.15
CA VAL A 39 1.68 7.52 7.94
C VAL A 39 0.39 6.93 8.52
N SER A 40 -0.22 7.60 9.50
CA SER A 40 -1.50 7.19 10.09
C SER A 40 -2.66 7.15 9.08
N ARG A 41 -2.53 7.87 7.97
CA ARG A 41 -3.51 7.83 6.88
C ARG A 41 -3.47 6.51 6.09
N ALA A 42 -2.30 5.88 6.02
CA ALA A 42 -2.11 4.60 5.34
C ALA A 42 -2.20 3.40 6.29
N MET A 43 -1.83 3.61 7.56
CA MET A 43 -1.87 2.58 8.60
C MET A 43 -2.71 3.06 9.80
N PRO A 44 -4.02 3.32 9.61
CA PRO A 44 -4.88 3.90 10.65
C PRO A 44 -5.15 2.95 11.84
N TRP A 45 -4.83 1.67 11.69
CA TRP A 45 -4.97 0.66 12.75
C TRP A 45 -3.81 0.65 13.74
N ILE A 46 -2.68 1.27 13.42
CA ILE A 46 -1.59 1.43 14.38
C ILE A 46 -1.93 2.53 15.38
N ASN A 47 -1.99 2.16 16.66
CA ASN A 47 -2.22 3.10 17.74
C ASN A 47 -0.88 3.61 18.28
N PRO A 48 -0.55 4.92 18.11
CA PRO A 48 0.73 5.48 18.52
C PRO A 48 0.92 5.54 20.05
N ASP A 49 -0.18 5.48 20.81
CA ASP A 49 -0.16 5.51 22.28
C ASP A 49 0.12 4.13 22.91
N LYS A 50 0.29 3.10 22.06
CA LYS A 50 0.61 1.73 22.44
C LYS A 50 1.98 1.33 21.92
N ASP A 51 2.37 0.10 22.19
CA ASP A 51 3.58 -0.51 21.64
C ASP A 51 3.50 -0.55 20.10
N VAL A 52 4.08 0.45 19.45
CA VAL A 52 4.12 0.57 17.98
C VAL A 52 4.93 -0.56 17.36
N GLU A 53 6.08 -0.91 17.96
CA GLU A 53 6.95 -1.97 17.45
C GLU A 53 6.25 -3.33 17.49
N GLY A 54 5.56 -3.65 18.60
CA GLY A 54 4.76 -4.86 18.71
C GLY A 54 3.64 -4.94 17.68
N GLN A 55 2.92 -3.83 17.43
CA GLN A 55 1.89 -3.77 16.40
C GLN A 55 2.45 -3.95 14.98
N LEU A 56 3.63 -3.38 14.69
CA LEU A 56 4.32 -3.55 13.40
C LEU A 56 4.88 -4.97 13.25
N SER A 57 5.34 -5.60 14.36
CA SER A 57 5.75 -6.99 14.37
C SER A 57 4.62 -7.94 14.00
N ASP A 58 3.44 -7.77 14.62
CA ASP A 58 2.24 -8.56 14.31
C ASP A 58 1.83 -8.38 12.83
N PHE A 59 1.85 -7.15 12.34
CA PHE A 59 1.57 -6.86 10.93
C PHE A 59 2.57 -7.56 9.99
N LEU A 60 3.86 -7.51 10.28
CA LEU A 60 4.88 -8.13 9.43
C LEU A 60 4.82 -9.66 9.44
N ASP A 61 4.54 -10.26 10.60
CA ASP A 61 4.32 -11.72 10.70
C ASP A 61 3.13 -12.15 9.86
N GLU A 62 2.01 -11.45 9.97
CA GLU A 62 0.82 -11.72 9.14
C GLU A 62 1.13 -11.51 7.64
N ALA A 63 1.78 -10.40 7.28
CA ALA A 63 2.14 -10.08 5.91
C ALA A 63 3.04 -11.16 5.28
N GLU A 64 4.04 -11.63 6.02
CA GLU A 64 4.94 -12.69 5.58
C GLU A 64 4.19 -14.02 5.39
N ARG A 65 3.43 -14.46 6.39
CA ARG A 65 2.69 -15.71 6.38
C ARG A 65 1.61 -15.74 5.29
N MET A 66 0.80 -14.69 5.23
CA MET A 66 -0.31 -14.58 4.27
C MET A 66 0.19 -14.30 2.85
N GLY A 67 1.29 -13.55 2.72
CA GLY A 67 1.95 -13.30 1.44
C GLY A 67 2.51 -14.56 0.81
N ARG A 68 3.12 -15.44 1.59
CA ARG A 68 3.55 -16.79 1.13
C ARG A 68 2.37 -17.64 0.65
N ALA A 69 1.21 -17.51 1.32
CA ALA A 69 -0.01 -18.22 0.95
C ALA A 69 -0.79 -17.57 -0.23
N GLY A 70 -0.37 -16.39 -0.70
CA GLY A 70 -1.07 -15.64 -1.76
C GLY A 70 -2.45 -15.12 -1.33
N LEU A 71 -2.62 -14.80 -0.04
CA LEU A 71 -3.88 -14.35 0.55
C LEU A 71 -3.93 -12.83 0.77
N LEU A 72 -2.77 -12.21 0.91
CA LEU A 72 -2.54 -10.76 0.83
C LEU A 72 -1.13 -10.52 0.28
N HIS A 73 -0.82 -9.28 -0.09
CA HIS A 73 0.48 -8.96 -0.68
C HIS A 73 0.99 -7.63 -0.17
N HIS A 74 2.03 -7.66 0.66
CA HIS A 74 2.70 -6.45 1.12
C HIS A 74 4.18 -6.47 0.77
N TRP A 75 4.69 -5.32 0.36
CA TRP A 75 6.10 -5.11 0.02
C TRP A 75 6.65 -3.92 0.78
N VAL A 76 7.85 -4.06 1.29
CA VAL A 76 8.69 -2.92 1.65
C VAL A 76 9.34 -2.36 0.39
N MET A 77 9.31 -1.05 0.23
CA MET A 77 10.06 -0.33 -0.81
C MET A 77 11.48 -0.12 -0.31
N VAL A 78 12.48 -0.49 -1.10
CA VAL A 78 13.89 -0.44 -0.69
C VAL A 78 14.75 0.19 -1.77
N ASP A 79 15.69 1.06 -1.39
CA ASP A 79 16.79 1.47 -2.27
C ASP A 79 17.86 0.37 -2.26
N PRO A 80 18.04 -0.39 -3.36
CA PRO A 80 18.94 -1.54 -3.38
C PRO A 80 20.43 -1.19 -3.24
N ARG A 81 20.80 0.09 -3.36
CA ARG A 81 22.19 0.54 -3.23
C ARG A 81 22.61 0.75 -1.77
N SER A 82 21.68 1.14 -0.91
CA SER A 82 21.89 1.38 0.52
C SER A 82 21.18 0.38 1.43
N ASP A 83 20.34 -0.48 0.84
CA ASP A 83 19.44 -1.39 1.55
C ASP A 83 18.42 -0.69 2.47
N ARG A 84 18.26 0.63 2.32
CA ARG A 84 17.39 1.46 3.16
C ARG A 84 15.93 1.29 2.77
N LEU A 85 15.08 1.04 3.77
CA LEU A 85 13.63 1.02 3.60
C LEU A 85 13.10 2.45 3.40
N ILE A 86 12.30 2.67 2.36
CA ILE A 86 11.75 3.96 1.94
C ILE A 86 10.22 4.03 1.95
N GLY A 87 9.54 2.94 2.26
CA GLY A 87 8.09 2.91 2.36
C GLY A 87 7.49 1.51 2.32
N LEU A 88 6.18 1.48 2.28
CA LEU A 88 5.39 0.25 2.22
C LEU A 88 4.30 0.39 1.15
N ILE A 89 3.99 -0.69 0.46
CA ILE A 89 2.87 -0.81 -0.47
C ILE A 89 2.27 -2.20 -0.38
N GLY A 90 0.96 -2.33 -0.50
CA GLY A 90 0.35 -3.65 -0.43
C GLY A 90 -1.09 -3.71 -0.88
N PHE A 91 -1.54 -4.94 -1.03
CA PHE A 91 -2.91 -5.32 -1.34
C PHE A 91 -3.52 -6.13 -0.20
N ASP A 92 -4.64 -5.63 0.33
CA ASP A 92 -5.52 -6.35 1.23
C ASP A 92 -6.73 -6.88 0.49
N ARG A 93 -7.20 -8.08 0.84
CA ARG A 93 -8.42 -8.64 0.26
C ARG A 93 -9.64 -7.83 0.66
N VAL A 94 -10.47 -7.46 -0.32
CA VAL A 94 -11.78 -6.88 -0.07
C VAL A 94 -12.80 -8.00 0.06
N THR A 95 -13.28 -8.23 1.28
CA THR A 95 -14.26 -9.29 1.58
C THR A 95 -15.69 -8.78 1.68
N ARG A 96 -15.89 -7.47 1.84
CA ARG A 96 -17.20 -6.83 2.09
C ARG A 96 -17.82 -6.18 0.86
N SER A 97 -17.11 -6.09 -0.25
CA SER A 97 -17.59 -5.52 -1.50
C SER A 97 -17.52 -6.55 -2.63
N LYS A 98 -18.54 -6.56 -3.48
CA LYS A 98 -18.52 -7.32 -4.74
C LYS A 98 -17.95 -6.51 -5.91
N LYS A 99 -17.52 -5.27 -5.66
CA LYS A 99 -17.09 -4.31 -6.69
C LYS A 99 -15.59 -4.26 -6.89
N SER A 100 -14.83 -4.74 -5.90
CA SER A 100 -13.37 -4.78 -5.95
C SER A 100 -12.84 -6.08 -5.35
N ASP A 101 -11.71 -6.55 -5.84
CA ASP A 101 -11.03 -7.75 -5.37
C ASP A 101 -10.01 -7.40 -4.28
N TRP A 102 -9.33 -6.27 -4.45
CA TRP A 102 -8.22 -5.83 -3.60
C TRP A 102 -8.31 -4.35 -3.27
N ASN A 103 -7.88 -4.00 -2.06
CA ASN A 103 -7.62 -2.63 -1.65
C ASN A 103 -6.11 -2.37 -1.69
N LEU A 104 -5.69 -1.34 -2.41
CA LEU A 104 -4.31 -0.90 -2.49
C LEU A 104 -4.05 0.20 -1.46
N GLY A 105 -3.11 -0.05 -0.55
CA GLY A 105 -2.57 0.93 0.39
C GLY A 105 -1.08 1.16 0.17
N TYR A 106 -0.60 2.37 0.42
CA TYR A 106 0.82 2.70 0.34
C TYR A 106 1.18 3.95 1.13
N TRP A 107 2.44 4.05 1.52
CA TRP A 107 3.05 5.28 2.01
C TRP A 107 4.55 5.30 1.68
N VAL A 108 5.10 6.48 1.63
CA VAL A 108 6.54 6.73 1.38
C VAL A 108 7.08 7.60 2.50
N ARG A 109 8.24 7.25 3.01
CA ARG A 109 9.02 7.94 4.03
C ARG A 109 9.13 9.42 3.69
N SER A 110 8.99 10.33 4.67
CA SER A 110 8.89 11.78 4.43
C SER A 110 10.05 12.33 3.60
N LEU A 111 11.28 11.89 3.87
CA LEU A 111 12.49 12.31 3.15
C LEU A 111 12.56 11.81 1.70
N ASP A 112 11.80 10.76 1.34
CA ASP A 112 11.81 10.14 0.01
C ASP A 112 10.61 10.52 -0.84
N GLN A 113 9.71 11.36 -0.32
CA GLN A 113 8.54 11.82 -1.06
C GLN A 113 8.91 12.73 -2.24
N ARG A 114 7.95 12.92 -3.17
CA ARG A 114 8.07 13.76 -4.37
C ARG A 114 9.14 13.32 -5.38
N GLN A 115 9.68 12.10 -5.24
CA GLN A 115 10.66 11.50 -6.17
C GLN A 115 10.00 10.50 -7.15
N GLY A 116 8.66 10.43 -7.19
CA GLY A 116 7.92 9.51 -8.06
C GLY A 116 7.89 8.06 -7.56
N ILE A 117 8.40 7.78 -6.36
CA ILE A 117 8.51 6.41 -5.81
C ILE A 117 7.13 5.75 -5.69
N ALA A 118 6.14 6.44 -5.09
CA ALA A 118 4.79 5.90 -4.95
C ALA A 118 4.19 5.53 -6.32
N ARG A 119 4.31 6.40 -7.33
CA ARG A 119 3.81 6.13 -8.69
C ARG A 119 4.46 4.89 -9.30
N LYS A 120 5.79 4.81 -9.29
CA LYS A 120 6.52 3.65 -9.84
C LYS A 120 6.15 2.36 -9.12
N SER A 121 5.99 2.40 -7.80
CA SER A 121 5.58 1.26 -6.99
C SER A 121 4.16 0.81 -7.34
N ILE A 122 3.21 1.76 -7.46
CA ILE A 122 1.83 1.49 -7.87
C ILE A 122 1.80 0.82 -9.25
N ASP A 123 2.49 1.39 -10.23
CA ASP A 123 2.58 0.82 -11.58
C ASP A 123 3.11 -0.61 -11.56
N ALA A 124 4.15 -0.87 -10.78
CA ALA A 124 4.76 -2.19 -10.66
C ALA A 124 3.83 -3.23 -10.03
N VAL A 125 3.14 -2.88 -8.93
CA VAL A 125 2.24 -3.83 -8.25
C VAL A 125 0.94 -4.04 -9.01
N LEU A 126 0.40 -3.00 -9.70
CA LEU A 126 -0.79 -3.15 -10.56
C LEU A 126 -0.49 -4.06 -11.75
N LYS A 127 0.67 -3.89 -12.39
CA LYS A 127 1.13 -4.81 -13.44
C LYS A 127 1.24 -6.23 -12.91
N TRP A 128 1.91 -6.39 -11.77
CA TRP A 128 2.12 -7.70 -11.17
C TRP A 128 0.79 -8.38 -10.80
N ILE A 129 -0.15 -7.70 -10.15
CA ILE A 129 -1.41 -8.33 -9.72
C ILE A 129 -2.32 -8.66 -10.91
N GLY A 130 -2.27 -7.88 -12.00
CA GLY A 130 -3.03 -8.09 -13.23
C GLY A 130 -2.51 -9.22 -14.12
N GLU A 131 -1.31 -9.77 -13.84
CA GLU A 131 -0.77 -10.87 -14.64
C GLU A 131 -1.61 -12.15 -14.49
N GLY A 132 -2.29 -12.53 -15.56
CA GLY A 132 -3.04 -13.78 -15.66
C GLY A 132 -4.49 -13.77 -15.15
N SER A 133 -5.00 -12.63 -14.67
CA SER A 133 -6.41 -12.52 -14.25
C SER A 133 -6.88 -11.07 -14.27
N GLN A 134 -8.09 -10.85 -14.78
CA GLN A 134 -8.78 -9.58 -14.64
C GLN A 134 -9.18 -9.35 -13.18
N MET A 135 -8.86 -8.18 -12.64
CA MET A 135 -9.15 -7.80 -11.24
C MET A 135 -9.53 -6.33 -11.14
N VAL A 136 -10.32 -6.00 -10.13
CA VAL A 136 -10.67 -4.63 -9.77
C VAL A 136 -9.97 -4.26 -8.48
N ILE A 137 -9.19 -3.20 -8.53
CA ILE A 137 -8.42 -2.66 -7.41
C ILE A 137 -9.09 -1.39 -6.92
N GLU A 138 -9.43 -1.34 -5.63
CA GLU A 138 -9.87 -0.09 -5.00
C GLU A 138 -8.69 0.62 -4.34
N VAL A 139 -8.72 1.95 -4.40
CA VAL A 139 -7.79 2.83 -3.66
C VAL A 139 -8.62 3.86 -2.93
N LYS A 140 -8.51 3.90 -1.61
CA LYS A 140 -9.21 4.87 -0.77
C LYS A 140 -8.27 5.97 -0.30
N VAL A 141 -8.64 7.22 -0.55
CA VAL A 141 -7.79 8.38 -0.25
C VAL A 141 -8.55 9.40 0.59
N ASP A 142 -7.92 9.86 1.68
CA ASP A 142 -8.40 11.02 2.44
C ASP A 142 -8.44 12.25 1.52
N PRO A 143 -9.60 12.93 1.36
CA PRO A 143 -9.72 14.12 0.50
C PRO A 143 -8.81 15.28 0.93
N ASN A 144 -8.35 15.30 2.18
CA ASN A 144 -7.40 16.30 2.67
C ASN A 144 -5.93 15.93 2.33
N ASN A 145 -5.66 14.70 1.92
CA ASN A 145 -4.34 14.26 1.47
C ASN A 145 -4.10 14.66 0.01
N LYS A 146 -3.71 15.92 -0.24
CA LYS A 146 -3.46 16.44 -1.59
C LYS A 146 -2.42 15.63 -2.37
N ALA A 147 -1.37 15.16 -1.70
CA ALA A 147 -0.33 14.34 -2.33
C ALA A 147 -0.88 12.97 -2.77
N GLY A 148 -1.64 12.31 -1.90
CA GLY A 148 -2.34 11.05 -2.20
C GLY A 148 -3.33 11.20 -3.34
N LEU A 149 -4.16 12.26 -3.33
CA LEU A 149 -5.08 12.56 -4.42
C LEU A 149 -4.36 12.79 -5.75
N THR A 150 -3.23 13.48 -5.75
CA THR A 150 -2.44 13.70 -6.96
C THR A 150 -1.90 12.37 -7.50
N THR A 151 -1.40 11.51 -6.62
CA THR A 151 -0.86 10.20 -6.99
C THR A 151 -1.96 9.30 -7.56
N VAL A 152 -3.12 9.20 -6.90
CA VAL A 152 -4.22 8.36 -7.38
C VAL A 152 -4.79 8.88 -8.70
N LYS A 153 -4.96 10.20 -8.88
CA LYS A 153 -5.43 10.77 -10.15
C LYS A 153 -4.50 10.43 -11.32
N ARG A 154 -3.19 10.37 -11.09
CA ARG A 154 -2.23 9.90 -12.10
C ARG A 154 -2.40 8.42 -12.41
N ALA A 155 -2.53 7.59 -11.37
CA ALA A 155 -2.78 6.16 -11.55
C ALA A 155 -4.09 5.90 -12.33
N LEU A 156 -5.17 6.62 -12.00
CA LEU A 156 -6.45 6.53 -12.76
C LEU A 156 -6.27 6.87 -14.24
N ARG A 157 -5.54 7.96 -14.53
CA ARG A 157 -5.28 8.36 -15.93
C ARG A 157 -4.44 7.32 -16.67
N ASP A 158 -3.39 6.81 -16.02
CA ASP A 158 -2.42 5.93 -16.65
C ASP A 158 -2.98 4.49 -16.83
N TRP A 159 -3.95 4.09 -15.97
CA TRP A 159 -4.57 2.75 -15.96
C TRP A 159 -6.07 2.74 -16.36
N GLY A 160 -6.63 3.89 -16.75
CA GLY A 160 -8.04 3.94 -17.16
C GLY A 160 -9.06 3.83 -16.02
N GLY A 161 -8.67 4.15 -14.78
CA GLY A 161 -9.54 4.03 -13.61
C GLY A 161 -10.56 5.16 -13.45
N VAL A 162 -11.49 4.99 -12.51
CA VAL A 162 -12.61 5.90 -12.26
C VAL A 162 -12.78 6.21 -10.77
N ARG A 163 -13.38 7.38 -10.48
CA ARG A 163 -13.90 7.70 -9.15
C ARG A 163 -15.20 6.93 -8.91
N ALA A 164 -15.31 6.26 -7.77
CA ALA A 164 -16.44 5.43 -7.39
C ALA A 164 -17.05 5.89 -6.04
N PRO A 165 -17.92 6.93 -6.04
CA PRO A 165 -18.47 7.51 -4.80
C PRO A 165 -19.24 6.51 -3.92
N GLU A 166 -19.83 5.51 -4.53
CA GLU A 166 -20.55 4.43 -3.84
C GLU A 166 -19.65 3.50 -3.02
N GLY A 167 -18.34 3.58 -3.23
CA GLY A 167 -17.31 2.87 -2.47
C GLY A 167 -16.66 3.70 -1.38
N ASP A 168 -17.09 4.96 -1.17
CA ASP A 168 -16.56 5.82 -0.13
C ASP A 168 -16.72 5.17 1.24
N ALA A 169 -15.66 5.27 2.05
CA ALA A 169 -15.64 4.65 3.36
C ALA A 169 -15.27 5.67 4.46
N SER A 170 -15.96 5.57 5.58
CA SER A 170 -15.62 6.30 6.78
C SER A 170 -14.48 5.58 7.50
N ILE A 171 -13.32 6.22 7.58
CA ILE A 171 -12.11 5.68 8.23
C ILE A 171 -11.74 6.61 9.39
N THR A 172 -11.45 6.03 10.54
CA THR A 172 -10.96 6.79 11.70
C THR A 172 -9.43 6.78 11.66
N VAL A 173 -8.84 7.97 11.62
CA VAL A 173 -7.40 8.19 11.64
C VAL A 173 -7.07 9.11 12.80
N ALA A 174 -6.24 8.68 13.73
CA ALA A 174 -5.87 9.44 14.94
C ALA A 174 -7.09 10.03 15.68
N GLY A 175 -8.14 9.22 15.85
CA GLY A 175 -9.39 9.62 16.54
C GLY A 175 -10.35 10.47 15.71
N LEU A 176 -9.96 10.93 14.52
CA LEU A 176 -10.81 11.71 13.63
C LEU A 176 -11.43 10.82 12.55
N ARG A 177 -12.76 10.89 12.43
CA ARG A 177 -13.50 10.16 11.41
C ARG A 177 -13.57 10.97 10.13
N THR A 178 -12.99 10.44 9.04
CA THR A 178 -12.95 11.10 7.74
C THR A 178 -13.51 10.17 6.66
N ILE A 179 -14.28 10.73 5.72
CA ILE A 179 -14.77 9.98 4.56
C ILE A 179 -13.66 9.93 3.52
N HIS A 180 -13.13 8.75 3.25
CA HIS A 180 -12.13 8.51 2.22
C HIS A 180 -12.82 8.26 0.88
N HIS A 181 -12.31 8.91 -0.15
CA HIS A 181 -12.81 8.77 -1.52
C HIS A 181 -12.31 7.48 -2.15
N CYS A 182 -13.22 6.65 -2.65
CA CYS A 182 -12.93 5.41 -3.35
C CYS A 182 -12.67 5.66 -4.83
N HIS A 183 -11.66 5.00 -5.36
CA HIS A 183 -11.29 4.97 -6.76
C HIS A 183 -11.11 3.52 -7.18
N LEU A 184 -11.51 3.16 -8.39
CA LEU A 184 -11.41 1.81 -8.95
C LEU A 184 -10.49 1.81 -10.17
N ILE A 185 -9.64 0.79 -10.26
CA ILE A 185 -8.73 0.55 -11.37
C ILE A 185 -8.92 -0.91 -11.78
N GLU A 186 -9.19 -1.16 -13.07
CA GLU A 186 -9.23 -2.50 -13.64
C GLU A 186 -7.86 -2.86 -14.19
N VAL A 187 -7.39 -4.07 -13.88
CA VAL A 187 -6.11 -4.60 -14.34
C VAL A 187 -6.29 -5.99 -14.93
N GLY A 188 -5.33 -6.43 -15.75
CA GLY A 188 -5.37 -7.77 -16.34
C GLY A 188 -6.28 -7.88 -17.58
N VAL A 189 -6.54 -6.77 -18.28
CA VAL A 189 -7.32 -6.71 -19.53
C VAL A 189 -6.41 -6.94 -20.73
#